data_127f9a9a9f2c6eae4494a12d513e3b2d
#
_entry.id   127f9a9a9f2c6eae4494a12d513e3b2d
#
_cell.length_a   1.000
_cell.length_b   1.000
_cell.length_c   1.000
_cell.angle_alpha   90.00
_cell.angle_beta   90.00
_cell.angle_gamma   90.00
#
_symmetry.space_group_name_H-M   'P 1'
#
loop_
_entity.id
_entity.type
_entity.pdbx_description
1 polymer ?
#
loop_
_entity_poly.entity_id
_entity_poly.type
_entity_poly.pdbx_seq_one_letter_code
_entity_poly.pdbx_strand_id
1 'polypeptide(L)'
;MKIMYRKLILITVTVMLLLCGCSDSKEMYDFDNNKENMETITVEIVQGKYEISENGLVKLPEEFEHLSDTGEVSLVMFDNKPAVYFWTFRGMLESSKGYIYVLDAYEEELIDKCSDNIDFVNEKEIGEGWYSVSTD
;
A
#
# COMPACT_ATOMS: atom_id res chain seq x y z
N MET A 1 38.86 30.13 19.17
CA MET A 1 37.99 30.46 18.06
C MET A 1 37.85 29.35 17.03
N LYS A 2 38.90 28.70 16.59
CA LYS A 2 38.79 27.61 15.57
C LYS A 2 38.01 26.38 16.02
N ILE A 3 37.94 26.09 17.31
CA ILE A 3 37.22 24.92 17.85
C ILE A 3 35.69 25.15 17.88
N MET A 4 35.24 26.38 18.11
CA MET A 4 33.81 26.72 18.12
C MET A 4 33.20 26.66 16.73
N TYR A 5 33.92 27.11 15.69
CA TYR A 5 33.46 27.03 14.31
C TYR A 5 33.34 25.59 13.81
N ARG A 6 34.27 24.71 14.18
CA ARG A 6 34.22 23.28 13.84
C ARG A 6 33.01 22.58 14.46
N LYS A 7 32.71 22.89 15.71
CA LYS A 7 31.51 22.31 16.38
C LYS A 7 30.22 22.87 15.80
N LEU A 8 30.18 24.14 15.44
CA LEU A 8 29.00 24.74 14.83
C LEU A 8 28.73 24.16 13.44
N ILE A 9 29.77 24.00 12.62
CA ILE A 9 29.66 23.40 11.28
C ILE A 9 29.22 21.93 11.39
N LEU A 10 29.73 21.18 12.36
CA LEU A 10 29.35 19.78 12.56
C LEU A 10 27.86 19.65 12.95
N ILE A 11 27.39 20.53 13.83
CA ILE A 11 25.98 20.56 14.26
C ILE A 11 25.05 20.93 13.07
N THR A 12 25.47 21.91 12.26
CA THR A 12 24.67 22.35 11.10
C THR A 12 24.59 21.27 10.03
N VAL A 13 25.68 20.55 9.77
CA VAL A 13 25.71 19.44 8.81
C VAL A 13 24.86 18.26 9.32
N THR A 14 24.92 17.95 10.63
CA THR A 14 24.14 16.88 11.22
C THR A 14 22.64 17.19 11.19
N VAL A 15 22.25 18.43 11.45
CA VAL A 15 20.84 18.88 11.36
C VAL A 15 20.35 18.86 9.92
N MET A 16 21.18 19.24 8.94
CA MET A 16 20.83 19.17 7.52
C MET A 16 20.64 17.73 7.01
N LEU A 17 21.48 16.80 7.49
CA LEU A 17 21.35 15.38 7.16
C LEU A 17 20.07 14.76 7.75
N LEU A 18 19.66 15.20 8.94
CA LEU A 18 18.42 14.76 9.56
C LEU A 18 17.17 15.29 8.85
N LEU A 19 17.25 16.48 8.25
CA LEU A 19 16.14 17.09 7.51
C LEU A 19 15.98 16.53 6.09
N CYS A 20 17.06 16.10 5.46
CA CYS A 20 17.02 15.52 4.11
C CYS A 20 16.57 14.05 4.06
N GLY A 21 16.58 13.34 5.19
CA GLY A 21 16.24 11.92 5.26
C GLY A 21 14.77 11.60 5.42
N CYS A 22 13.88 12.59 5.58
CA CYS A 22 12.51 12.34 6.01
C CYS A 22 11.46 12.27 4.89
N SER A 23 11.75 12.65 3.63
CA SER A 23 10.69 12.81 2.64
C SER A 23 10.57 11.71 1.58
N ASP A 24 11.64 10.99 1.25
CA ASP A 24 11.64 10.04 0.13
C ASP A 24 11.49 8.56 0.54
N SER A 25 11.63 8.24 1.83
CA SER A 25 11.61 6.86 2.31
C SER A 25 10.28 6.40 2.89
N LYS A 26 9.29 7.28 3.05
CA LYS A 26 8.07 6.98 3.80
C LYS A 26 7.18 5.94 3.13
N GLU A 27 7.01 6.01 1.80
CA GLU A 27 6.17 5.05 1.08
C GLU A 27 6.83 3.67 1.04
N MET A 28 8.13 3.59 0.75
CA MET A 28 8.87 2.33 0.73
C MET A 28 8.99 1.73 2.13
N TYR A 29 9.20 2.58 3.12
CA TYR A 29 9.25 2.20 4.53
C TYR A 29 7.92 1.59 5.01
N ASP A 30 6.80 2.20 4.65
CA ASP A 30 5.47 1.72 5.03
C ASP A 30 5.17 0.37 4.38
N PHE A 31 5.55 0.14 3.13
CA PHE A 31 5.38 -1.14 2.46
C PHE A 31 6.19 -2.26 3.16
N ASP A 32 7.48 -2.07 3.37
CA ASP A 32 8.36 -3.07 3.97
C ASP A 32 7.92 -3.44 5.38
N ASN A 33 7.48 -2.45 6.18
CA ASN A 33 6.99 -2.69 7.52
C ASN A 33 5.62 -3.36 7.57
N ASN A 34 4.78 -3.12 6.58
CA ASN A 34 3.40 -3.56 6.57
C ASN A 34 3.15 -4.80 5.70
N LYS A 35 4.12 -5.23 4.92
CA LYS A 35 4.01 -6.33 3.96
C LYS A 35 3.45 -7.59 4.60
N GLU A 36 3.98 -8.01 5.73
CA GLU A 36 3.53 -9.22 6.43
C GLU A 36 2.07 -9.10 6.87
N ASN A 37 1.68 -7.96 7.41
CA ASN A 37 0.30 -7.70 7.82
C ASN A 37 -0.65 -7.64 6.62
N MET A 38 -0.23 -7.05 5.51
CA MET A 38 -1.01 -7.04 4.28
C MET A 38 -1.22 -8.44 3.71
N GLU A 39 -0.20 -9.29 3.75
CA GLU A 39 -0.31 -10.69 3.35
C GLU A 39 -1.26 -11.47 4.27
N THR A 40 -1.18 -11.24 5.57
CA THR A 40 -2.08 -11.84 6.56
C THR A 40 -3.54 -11.47 6.28
N ILE A 41 -3.82 -10.19 6.07
CA ILE A 41 -5.17 -9.70 5.74
C ILE A 41 -5.67 -10.33 4.44
N THR A 42 -4.81 -10.44 3.43
CA THR A 42 -5.17 -11.06 2.15
C THR A 42 -5.60 -12.52 2.33
N VAL A 43 -4.84 -13.29 3.10
CA VAL A 43 -5.18 -14.67 3.43
C VAL A 43 -6.52 -14.76 4.17
N GLU A 44 -6.75 -13.88 5.12
CA GLU A 44 -7.98 -13.83 5.90
C GLU A 44 -9.21 -13.46 5.04
N ILE A 45 -9.04 -12.56 4.07
CA ILE A 45 -10.08 -12.20 3.09
C ILE A 45 -10.44 -13.43 2.24
N VAL A 46 -9.44 -14.15 1.74
CA VAL A 46 -9.66 -15.38 0.94
C VAL A 46 -10.36 -16.46 1.77
N GLN A 47 -10.06 -16.55 3.05
CA GLN A 47 -10.70 -17.50 3.97
C GLN A 47 -12.13 -17.11 4.37
N GLY A 48 -12.63 -15.96 3.92
CA GLY A 48 -13.98 -15.51 4.21
C GLY A 48 -14.19 -14.92 5.60
N LYS A 49 -13.13 -14.48 6.26
CA LYS A 49 -13.21 -13.86 7.60
C LYS A 49 -13.81 -12.46 7.62
N TYR A 50 -13.89 -11.81 6.46
CA TYR A 50 -14.41 -10.45 6.33
C TYR A 50 -15.58 -10.42 5.37
N GLU A 51 -16.51 -9.52 5.64
CA GLU A 51 -17.61 -9.22 4.72
C GLU A 51 -17.08 -8.39 3.55
N ILE A 52 -17.41 -8.81 2.34
CA ILE A 52 -17.05 -8.12 1.10
C ILE A 52 -18.31 -7.44 0.55
N SER A 53 -18.27 -6.11 0.39
CA SER A 53 -19.41 -5.36 -0.16
C SER A 53 -19.64 -5.70 -1.66
N GLU A 54 -20.77 -5.28 -2.19
CA GLU A 54 -21.08 -5.43 -3.62
C GLU A 54 -20.04 -4.75 -4.53
N ASN A 55 -19.37 -3.72 -4.02
CA ASN A 55 -18.33 -2.98 -4.74
C ASN A 55 -16.92 -3.56 -4.53
N GLY A 56 -16.79 -4.72 -3.89
CA GLY A 56 -15.51 -5.34 -3.61
C GLY A 56 -14.74 -4.72 -2.45
N LEU A 57 -15.37 -3.83 -1.67
CA LEU A 57 -14.72 -3.19 -0.52
C LEU A 57 -14.75 -4.08 0.72
N VAL A 58 -13.63 -4.10 1.43
CA VAL A 58 -13.47 -4.81 2.70
C VAL A 58 -13.01 -3.81 3.74
N LYS A 59 -13.79 -3.67 4.80
CA LYS A 59 -13.41 -2.82 5.94
C LYS A 59 -12.41 -3.56 6.82
N LEU A 60 -11.25 -2.94 7.04
CA LEU A 60 -10.22 -3.50 7.91
C LEU A 60 -10.60 -3.35 9.39
N PRO A 61 -10.23 -4.31 10.25
CA PRO A 61 -10.36 -4.12 11.69
C PRO A 61 -9.45 -2.99 12.17
N GLU A 62 -9.79 -2.41 13.32
CA GLU A 62 -9.10 -1.24 13.88
C GLU A 62 -7.58 -1.40 13.93
N GLU A 63 -7.10 -2.58 14.31
CA GLU A 63 -5.66 -2.89 14.41
C GLU A 63 -4.92 -2.85 13.06
N PHE A 64 -5.64 -2.95 11.94
CA PHE A 64 -5.09 -2.97 10.57
C PHE A 64 -5.53 -1.80 9.71
N GLU A 65 -6.27 -0.82 10.25
CA GLU A 65 -6.73 0.34 9.49
C GLU A 65 -5.59 1.13 8.84
N HIS A 66 -4.41 1.11 9.46
CA HIS A 66 -3.22 1.79 8.94
C HIS A 66 -2.64 1.20 7.66
N LEU A 67 -3.09 0.01 7.25
CA LEU A 67 -2.63 -0.62 6.00
C LEU A 67 -3.20 0.04 4.74
N SER A 68 -4.19 0.91 4.90
CA SER A 68 -4.82 1.64 3.82
C SER A 68 -5.13 3.08 4.28
N ASP A 69 -5.16 4.01 3.35
CA ASP A 69 -5.46 5.42 3.63
C ASP A 69 -6.85 5.62 4.25
N THR A 70 -7.83 4.81 3.85
CA THR A 70 -9.22 4.95 4.30
C THR A 70 -9.65 3.89 5.32
N GLY A 71 -8.77 2.96 5.70
CA GLY A 71 -9.12 1.82 6.54
C GLY A 71 -9.88 0.72 5.80
N GLU A 72 -9.97 0.82 4.48
CA GLU A 72 -10.62 -0.17 3.62
C GLU A 72 -9.65 -0.63 2.53
N VAL A 73 -9.84 -1.85 2.06
CA VAL A 73 -9.14 -2.40 0.89
C VAL A 73 -10.16 -2.84 -0.15
N SER A 74 -9.74 -2.99 -1.38
CA SER A 74 -10.62 -3.40 -2.47
C SER A 74 -10.15 -4.72 -3.09
N LEU A 75 -11.10 -5.62 -3.34
CA LEU A 75 -10.89 -6.73 -4.24
C LEU A 75 -11.06 -6.23 -5.67
N VAL A 76 -10.06 -6.43 -6.49
CA VAL A 76 -10.03 -5.97 -7.88
C VAL A 76 -9.58 -7.11 -8.79
N MET A 77 -9.88 -7.00 -10.07
CA MET A 77 -9.29 -7.87 -11.09
C MET A 77 -8.01 -7.21 -11.61
N PHE A 78 -6.92 -7.94 -11.60
CA PHE A 78 -5.63 -7.51 -12.09
C PHE A 78 -5.00 -8.64 -12.90
N ASP A 79 -4.70 -8.40 -14.17
CA ASP A 79 -4.16 -9.42 -15.09
C ASP A 79 -5.01 -10.70 -15.11
N ASN A 80 -6.33 -10.57 -15.13
CA ASN A 80 -7.30 -11.66 -15.10
C ASN A 80 -7.29 -12.53 -13.84
N LYS A 81 -6.71 -12.02 -12.76
CA LYS A 81 -6.68 -12.66 -11.43
C LYS A 81 -7.26 -11.75 -10.36
N PRO A 82 -7.93 -12.30 -9.35
CA PRO A 82 -8.29 -11.51 -8.19
C PRO A 82 -7.05 -10.99 -7.47
N ALA A 83 -7.14 -9.77 -7.00
CA ALA A 83 -6.07 -9.13 -6.25
C ALA A 83 -6.65 -8.26 -5.15
N VAL A 84 -5.87 -7.98 -4.12
CA VAL A 84 -6.24 -7.06 -3.05
C VAL A 84 -5.46 -5.77 -3.23
N TYR A 85 -6.20 -4.67 -3.29
CA TYR A 85 -5.65 -3.35 -3.50
C TYR A 85 -5.62 -2.57 -2.18
N PHE A 86 -4.42 -2.29 -1.69
CA PHE A 86 -4.14 -1.47 -0.51
C PHE A 86 -3.74 -0.08 -0.97
N TRP A 87 -4.70 0.85 -1.06
CA TRP A 87 -4.34 2.21 -1.49
C TRP A 87 -3.70 3.00 -0.35
N THR A 88 -2.57 3.62 -0.65
CA THR A 88 -1.84 4.51 0.27
C THR A 88 -2.27 5.96 0.10
N PHE A 89 -2.89 6.26 -1.01
CA PHE A 89 -3.44 7.56 -1.33
C PHE A 89 -4.72 7.39 -2.15
N ARG A 90 -5.76 8.08 -1.74
CA ARG A 90 -7.01 8.19 -2.50
C ARG A 90 -7.37 9.66 -2.59
N GLY A 91 -7.13 10.25 -3.77
CA GLY A 91 -7.37 11.65 -4.05
C GLY A 91 -8.76 11.91 -4.60
N MET A 92 -8.96 13.16 -4.99
CA MET A 92 -10.17 13.58 -5.70
C MET A 92 -10.17 13.05 -7.14
N LEU A 93 -11.33 12.91 -7.75
CA LEU A 93 -11.48 12.53 -9.17
C LEU A 93 -10.91 11.15 -9.52
N GLU A 94 -11.15 10.17 -8.65
CA GLU A 94 -10.74 8.76 -8.85
C GLU A 94 -9.23 8.51 -8.87
N SER A 95 -8.40 9.52 -8.57
CA SER A 95 -6.96 9.30 -8.47
C SER A 95 -6.62 8.48 -7.24
N SER A 96 -5.80 7.46 -7.42
CA SER A 96 -5.33 6.62 -6.31
C SER A 96 -3.98 6.01 -6.64
N LYS A 97 -3.24 5.68 -5.59
CA LYS A 97 -2.02 4.90 -5.70
C LYS A 97 -1.89 3.98 -4.48
N GLY A 98 -1.17 2.90 -4.65
CA GLY A 98 -0.94 1.96 -3.57
C GLY A 98 -0.30 0.69 -4.06
N TYR A 99 -0.59 -0.39 -3.36
CA TYR A 99 -0.01 -1.71 -3.59
C TYR A 99 -1.09 -2.73 -3.88
N ILE A 100 -0.81 -3.60 -4.85
CA ILE A 100 -1.67 -4.74 -5.18
C ILE A 100 -0.93 -6.03 -4.87
N TYR A 101 -1.63 -6.94 -4.19
CA TYR A 101 -1.21 -8.32 -4.03
C TYR A 101 -2.10 -9.24 -4.87
N VAL A 102 -1.49 -9.89 -5.85
CA VAL A 102 -2.19 -10.80 -6.77
C VAL A 102 -2.29 -12.19 -6.15
N LEU A 103 -3.48 -12.75 -6.14
CA LEU A 103 -3.75 -14.05 -5.55
C LEU A 103 -3.34 -15.18 -6.51
N ASP A 104 -2.54 -16.13 -6.01
CA ASP A 104 -2.17 -17.34 -6.77
C ASP A 104 -3.19 -18.46 -6.63
N ALA A 105 -3.87 -18.53 -5.48
CA ALA A 105 -4.88 -19.54 -5.20
C ALA A 105 -6.16 -18.87 -4.69
N TYR A 106 -7.28 -19.13 -5.37
CA TYR A 106 -8.58 -18.57 -5.05
C TYR A 106 -9.69 -19.46 -5.59
N GLU A 107 -10.87 -19.37 -4.99
CA GLU A 107 -12.09 -19.99 -5.51
C GLU A 107 -12.75 -19.07 -6.54
N GLU A 108 -13.42 -19.65 -7.54
CA GLU A 108 -14.10 -18.89 -8.61
C GLU A 108 -15.12 -17.87 -8.06
N GLU A 109 -15.76 -18.18 -6.94
CA GLU A 109 -16.69 -17.27 -6.28
C GLU A 109 -16.09 -15.92 -5.92
N LEU A 110 -14.79 -15.88 -5.66
CA LEU A 110 -14.08 -14.64 -5.32
C LEU A 110 -14.03 -13.67 -6.50
N ILE A 111 -13.99 -14.19 -7.73
CA ILE A 111 -13.99 -13.37 -8.95
C ILE A 111 -15.27 -12.52 -9.04
N ASP A 112 -16.41 -13.11 -8.68
CA ASP A 112 -17.71 -12.42 -8.73
C ASP A 112 -17.81 -11.29 -7.70
N LYS A 113 -16.98 -11.33 -6.67
CA LYS A 113 -16.93 -10.31 -5.61
C LYS A 113 -15.96 -9.17 -5.91
N CYS A 114 -15.11 -9.31 -6.92
CA CYS A 114 -14.19 -8.26 -7.31
C CYS A 114 -14.95 -7.08 -7.92
N SER A 115 -14.46 -5.87 -7.62
CA SER A 115 -14.95 -4.68 -8.29
C SER A 115 -14.57 -4.70 -9.77
N ASP A 116 -15.24 -3.86 -10.55
CA ASP A 116 -14.90 -3.66 -11.95
C ASP A 116 -13.42 -3.29 -12.11
N ASN A 117 -12.88 -3.56 -13.29
CA ASN A 117 -11.47 -3.30 -13.59
C ASN A 117 -11.10 -1.85 -13.29
N ILE A 118 -10.08 -1.67 -12.50
CA ILE A 118 -9.43 -0.38 -12.33
C ILE A 118 -8.33 -0.27 -13.38
N ASP A 119 -8.37 0.79 -14.18
CA ASP A 119 -7.32 1.07 -15.15
C ASP A 119 -6.15 1.75 -14.46
N PHE A 120 -5.12 0.99 -14.17
CA PHE A 120 -3.87 1.54 -13.64
C PHE A 120 -3.00 2.06 -14.80
N VAL A 121 -2.57 3.29 -14.67
CA VAL A 121 -1.67 3.94 -15.64
C VAL A 121 -0.23 3.51 -15.40
N ASN A 122 0.16 3.35 -14.16
CA ASN A 122 1.50 2.91 -13.77
C ASN A 122 1.41 1.62 -12.95
N GLU A 123 2.21 0.64 -13.36
CA GLU A 123 2.34 -0.65 -12.69
C GLU A 123 3.82 -1.01 -12.61
N LYS A 124 4.29 -1.37 -11.43
CA LYS A 124 5.67 -1.81 -11.22
C LYS A 124 5.70 -2.99 -10.26
N GLU A 125 6.24 -4.11 -10.71
CA GLU A 125 6.49 -5.26 -9.83
C GLU A 125 7.55 -4.91 -8.78
N ILE A 126 7.23 -5.12 -7.51
CA ILE A 126 8.11 -4.80 -6.38
C ILE A 126 8.44 -6.01 -5.51
N GLY A 127 7.86 -7.14 -5.80
CA GLY A 127 8.08 -8.41 -5.11
C GLY A 127 7.24 -9.50 -5.74
N GLU A 128 7.35 -10.74 -5.25
CA GLU A 128 6.56 -11.86 -5.75
C GLU A 128 5.07 -11.65 -5.45
N GLY A 129 4.28 -11.46 -6.50
CA GLY A 129 2.86 -11.17 -6.40
C GLY A 129 2.52 -9.72 -6.01
N TRP A 130 3.50 -8.88 -5.76
CA TRP A 130 3.31 -7.49 -5.34
C TRP A 130 3.62 -6.50 -6.44
N TYR A 131 2.73 -5.52 -6.59
CA TYR A 131 2.86 -4.44 -7.56
C TYR A 131 2.58 -3.10 -6.89
N SER A 132 3.40 -2.10 -7.23
CA SER A 132 3.08 -0.69 -6.95
C SER A 132 2.29 -0.15 -8.13
N VAL A 133 1.15 0.45 -7.88
CA VAL A 133 0.20 0.89 -8.92
C VAL A 133 -0.30 2.31 -8.67
N SER A 134 -0.66 2.99 -9.74
CA SER A 134 -1.37 4.26 -9.66
C SER A 134 -2.32 4.44 -10.84
N THR A 135 -3.38 5.22 -10.62
CA THR A 135 -4.36 5.56 -11.64
C THR A 135 -4.01 6.84 -12.41
N ASP A 136 -2.95 7.52 -11.99
CA ASP A 136 -2.47 8.76 -12.64
C ASP A 136 -1.12 8.57 -13.32
#